data_055d869c4b7472060ee67c28f607663a
#
_entry.id   055d869c4b7472060ee67c28f607663a
#
_cell.length_a   1.000
_cell.length_b   1.000
_cell.length_c   1.000
_cell.angle_alpha   90.00
_cell.angle_beta   90.00
_cell.angle_gamma   90.00
#
_symmetry.space_group_name_H-M   'P 1'
#
loop_
_entity.id
_entity.type
_entity.pdbx_description
1 polymer ?
#
loop_
_entity_poly.entity_id
_entity_poly.type
_entity_poly.pdbx_seq_one_letter_code
_entity_poly.pdbx_strand_id
1 'polypeptide(L)'
;MLSGDNGDPVNDILKKQYDVVYGTWPSKYDEVVLVLDENNELDDTTLYALGLESEEEMGKIITAAIDGTKLEEKSSQKWSYEEICNMEFKTILNSDCYSYDEKTGLYTDLRETDAGLKYLYDNALPLKVSGIIRPNEDAETTMLSGSIGYTSDLTKYVIENSHNSDVIKAQLDDPSNDIFTGLPFHELSLIHISEPTRLRCI
;
A
#
# COMPACT_ATOMS: atom_id res chain seq x y z
N MET A 1 7.48 9.91 3.38
CA MET A 1 8.75 10.61 3.74
C MET A 1 8.44 12.02 4.24
N LEU A 2 9.30 12.59 5.06
CA LEU A 2 9.17 13.97 5.50
C LEU A 2 9.52 14.93 4.36
N SER A 3 8.71 16.00 4.21
CA SER A 3 9.02 17.09 3.29
C SER A 3 10.19 17.92 3.80
N GLY A 4 11.00 18.42 2.90
CA GLY A 4 12.06 19.37 3.18
C GLY A 4 11.55 20.81 3.31
N ASP A 5 12.46 21.71 3.59
CA ASP A 5 12.20 23.14 3.61
C ASP A 5 12.03 23.70 2.19
N ASN A 6 11.34 24.84 2.06
CA ASN A 6 11.18 25.57 0.80
C ASN A 6 10.52 24.77 -0.36
N GLY A 7 9.71 23.75 -0.04
CA GLY A 7 9.01 22.95 -1.05
C GLY A 7 9.81 21.77 -1.60
N ASP A 8 10.95 21.43 -1.02
CA ASP A 8 11.66 20.20 -1.36
C ASP A 8 10.79 19.00 -0.95
N PRO A 9 10.53 18.03 -1.85
CA PRO A 9 9.72 16.86 -1.54
C PRO A 9 10.36 15.92 -0.50
N VAL A 10 11.68 16.04 -0.27
CA VAL A 10 12.44 15.17 0.63
C VAL A 10 13.28 16.01 1.60
N ASN A 11 13.14 15.75 2.89
CA ASN A 11 13.89 16.43 3.94
C ASN A 11 15.39 16.11 3.90
N ASP A 12 16.22 17.11 4.16
CA ASP A 12 17.68 16.98 4.17
C ASP A 12 18.19 15.98 5.24
N ILE A 13 17.43 15.77 6.31
CA ILE A 13 17.77 14.75 7.32
C ILE A 13 17.74 13.35 6.69
N LEU A 14 16.72 13.06 5.87
CA LEU A 14 16.65 11.79 5.15
C LEU A 14 17.82 11.64 4.17
N LYS A 15 18.14 12.71 3.44
CA LYS A 15 19.27 12.71 2.49
C LYS A 15 20.64 12.46 3.16
N LYS A 16 20.75 12.76 4.47
CA LYS A 16 21.95 12.49 5.27
C LYS A 16 21.99 11.07 5.86
N GLN A 17 20.83 10.43 6.03
CA GLN A 17 20.72 9.09 6.61
C GLN A 17 20.77 7.98 5.57
N TYR A 18 20.58 8.31 4.28
CA TYR A 18 20.49 7.32 3.22
C TYR A 18 21.35 7.74 2.03
N ASP A 19 22.06 6.77 1.49
CA ASP A 19 22.78 6.89 0.23
C ASP A 19 21.88 6.50 -0.94
N VAL A 20 21.96 7.27 -2.03
CA VAL A 20 21.31 6.90 -3.30
C VAL A 20 22.21 5.88 -4.00
N VAL A 21 21.76 4.62 -4.04
CA VAL A 21 22.48 3.52 -4.71
C VAL A 21 22.27 3.57 -6.21
N TYR A 22 21.06 3.94 -6.64
CA TYR A 22 20.70 4.07 -8.06
C TYR A 22 19.61 5.11 -8.27
N GLY A 23 19.61 5.83 -9.40
CA GLY A 23 18.61 6.82 -9.74
C GLY A 23 18.70 8.11 -8.91
N THR A 24 17.56 8.63 -8.49
CA THR A 24 17.44 9.92 -7.76
C THR A 24 16.37 9.86 -6.68
N TRP A 25 16.43 10.79 -5.74
CA TRP A 25 15.29 11.06 -4.84
C TRP A 25 14.04 11.46 -5.65
N PRO A 26 12.82 11.12 -5.16
CA PRO A 26 11.58 11.49 -5.84
C PRO A 26 11.38 13.00 -5.82
N SER A 27 10.92 13.53 -6.95
CA SER A 27 10.63 14.96 -7.15
C SER A 27 9.15 15.25 -7.43
N LYS A 28 8.37 14.20 -7.72
CA LYS A 28 6.95 14.27 -8.03
C LYS A 28 6.13 13.35 -7.13
N TYR A 29 4.81 13.58 -7.12
CA TYR A 29 3.88 12.80 -6.30
C TYR A 29 3.77 11.34 -6.74
N ASP A 30 3.98 11.05 -8.02
CA ASP A 30 3.92 9.72 -8.64
C ASP A 30 5.28 8.98 -8.65
N GLU A 31 6.29 9.54 -7.97
CA GLU A 31 7.61 8.94 -7.82
C GLU A 31 7.81 8.37 -6.43
N VAL A 32 8.39 7.17 -6.37
CA VAL A 32 8.74 6.47 -5.12
C VAL A 32 10.20 6.05 -5.16
N VAL A 33 10.78 5.79 -3.99
CA VAL A 33 12.10 5.13 -3.86
C VAL A 33 11.93 3.80 -3.17
N LEU A 34 12.77 2.82 -3.54
CA LEU A 34 12.93 1.60 -2.78
C LEU A 34 14.04 1.78 -1.75
N VAL A 35 13.80 1.30 -0.54
CA VAL A 35 14.74 1.35 0.58
C VAL A 35 15.24 -0.07 0.81
N LEU A 36 16.50 -0.31 0.48
CA LEU A 36 17.18 -1.56 0.75
C LEU A 36 17.65 -1.60 2.21
N ASP A 37 17.86 -2.80 2.72
CA ASP A 37 18.60 -3.00 3.95
C ASP A 37 20.13 -2.81 3.74
N GLU A 38 20.90 -3.03 4.79
CA GLU A 38 22.37 -2.95 4.76
C GLU A 38 23.03 -4.02 3.87
N ASN A 39 22.32 -5.10 3.55
CA ASN A 39 22.78 -6.20 2.68
C ASN A 39 22.39 -6.00 1.21
N ASN A 40 21.73 -4.90 0.87
CA ASN A 40 21.10 -4.61 -0.44
C ASN A 40 19.93 -5.58 -0.76
N GLU A 41 19.16 -5.94 0.25
CA GLU A 41 18.00 -6.83 0.11
C GLU A 41 16.71 -6.09 0.36
N LEU A 42 15.63 -6.61 -0.21
CA LEU A 42 14.24 -6.23 0.08
C LEU A 42 13.59 -7.37 0.85
N ASP A 43 12.73 -7.04 1.80
CA ASP A 43 11.94 -8.04 2.51
C ASP A 43 10.85 -8.67 1.62
N ASP A 44 10.44 -9.90 1.98
CA ASP A 44 9.45 -10.68 1.21
C ASP A 44 8.11 -9.95 1.06
N THR A 45 7.71 -9.17 2.07
CA THR A 45 6.46 -8.39 2.03
C THR A 45 6.54 -7.31 0.95
N THR A 46 7.69 -6.68 0.83
CA THR A 46 7.95 -5.68 -0.23
C THR A 46 7.99 -6.33 -1.60
N LEU A 47 8.64 -7.48 -1.74
CA LEU A 47 8.66 -8.23 -3.00
C LEU A 47 7.23 -8.62 -3.43
N TYR A 48 6.40 -9.06 -2.49
CA TYR A 48 4.99 -9.34 -2.76
C TYR A 48 4.22 -8.07 -3.17
N ALA A 49 4.40 -6.95 -2.45
CA ALA A 49 3.74 -5.68 -2.76
C ALA A 49 4.13 -5.13 -4.14
N LEU A 50 5.35 -5.42 -4.60
CA LEU A 50 5.85 -5.07 -5.93
C LEU A 50 5.44 -6.08 -7.02
N GLY A 51 4.76 -7.17 -6.65
CA GLY A 51 4.38 -8.24 -7.58
C GLY A 51 5.55 -9.11 -8.05
N LEU A 52 6.68 -9.05 -7.36
CA LEU A 52 7.88 -9.85 -7.62
C LEU A 52 7.86 -11.20 -6.90
N GLU A 53 6.95 -11.37 -5.94
CA GLU A 53 6.67 -12.63 -5.25
C GLU A 53 5.19 -12.98 -5.40
N SER A 54 4.86 -14.28 -5.50
CA SER A 54 3.50 -14.73 -5.67
C SER A 54 2.74 -14.83 -4.34
N GLU A 55 1.39 -14.77 -4.41
CA GLU A 55 0.52 -14.99 -3.26
C GLU A 55 0.74 -16.38 -2.63
N GLU A 56 0.98 -17.41 -3.46
CA GLU A 56 1.25 -18.77 -2.99
C GLU A 56 2.52 -18.85 -2.15
N GLU A 57 3.59 -18.18 -2.59
CA GLU A 57 4.86 -18.15 -1.88
C GLU A 57 4.74 -17.34 -0.58
N MET A 58 4.07 -16.19 -0.62
CA MET A 58 3.80 -15.42 0.58
C MET A 58 2.97 -16.22 1.60
N GLY A 59 1.98 -16.98 1.14
CA GLY A 59 1.21 -17.89 1.99
C GLY A 59 2.06 -18.95 2.68
N LYS A 60 3.06 -19.52 1.99
CA LYS A 60 4.02 -20.49 2.57
C LYS A 60 4.90 -19.80 3.63
N ILE A 61 5.38 -18.58 3.37
CA ILE A 61 6.19 -17.80 4.31
C ILE A 61 5.41 -17.52 5.60
N ILE A 62 4.17 -17.04 5.47
CA ILE A 62 3.31 -16.75 6.62
C ILE A 62 3.01 -18.03 7.42
N THR A 63 2.67 -19.13 6.75
CA THR A 63 2.38 -20.42 7.41
C THR A 63 3.59 -20.95 8.17
N ALA A 64 4.77 -20.90 7.54
CA ALA A 64 6.01 -21.33 8.19
C ALA A 64 6.36 -20.46 9.42
N ALA A 65 6.11 -19.16 9.35
CA ALA A 65 6.32 -18.24 10.48
C ALA A 65 5.37 -18.55 11.66
N ILE A 66 4.10 -18.90 11.36
CA ILE A 66 3.11 -19.29 12.38
C ILE A 66 3.47 -20.64 13.01
N ASP A 67 3.84 -21.62 12.20
CA ASP A 67 4.12 -22.98 12.63
C ASP A 67 5.54 -23.14 13.22
N GLY A 68 6.38 -22.11 13.12
CA GLY A 68 7.78 -22.16 13.56
C GLY A 68 8.63 -23.15 12.75
N THR A 69 8.21 -23.48 11.53
CA THR A 69 8.93 -24.36 10.60
C THR A 69 9.94 -23.55 9.80
N LYS A 70 11.11 -24.17 9.49
CA LYS A 70 12.06 -23.56 8.58
C LYS A 70 11.59 -23.80 7.15
N LEU A 71 11.50 -22.72 6.38
CA LEU A 71 11.39 -22.81 4.92
C LEU A 71 12.70 -23.40 4.35
N GLU A 72 12.58 -24.20 3.29
CA GLU A 72 13.74 -24.55 2.49
C GLU A 72 14.34 -23.27 1.89
N GLU A 73 15.66 -23.15 1.94
CA GLU A 73 16.35 -22.00 1.35
C GLU A 73 16.02 -21.91 -0.14
N LYS A 74 15.19 -20.94 -0.47
CA LYS A 74 14.88 -20.59 -1.86
C LYS A 74 16.12 -19.93 -2.47
N SER A 75 16.44 -20.26 -3.70
CA SER A 75 17.45 -19.49 -4.43
C SER A 75 17.00 -18.02 -4.48
N SER A 76 17.76 -17.13 -3.84
CA SER A 76 17.45 -15.70 -3.84
C SER A 76 17.34 -15.22 -5.28
N GLN A 77 16.18 -14.67 -5.64
CA GLN A 77 16.02 -14.00 -6.93
C GLN A 77 16.83 -12.71 -6.89
N LYS A 78 17.43 -12.35 -8.01
CA LYS A 78 18.25 -11.14 -8.13
C LYS A 78 17.79 -10.35 -9.33
N TRP A 79 17.58 -9.07 -9.10
CA TRP A 79 17.25 -8.10 -10.13
C TRP A 79 18.33 -7.03 -10.17
N SER A 80 18.62 -6.51 -11.34
CA SER A 80 19.43 -5.31 -11.46
C SER A 80 18.61 -4.08 -11.03
N TYR A 81 19.28 -3.06 -10.55
CA TYR A 81 18.62 -1.79 -10.19
C TYR A 81 17.88 -1.16 -11.37
N GLU A 82 18.44 -1.31 -12.58
CA GLU A 82 17.83 -0.83 -13.81
C GLU A 82 16.52 -1.57 -14.12
N GLU A 83 16.50 -2.89 -13.99
CA GLU A 83 15.28 -3.69 -14.19
C GLU A 83 14.18 -3.23 -13.24
N ILE A 84 14.47 -3.08 -11.94
CA ILE A 84 13.49 -2.65 -10.94
C ILE A 84 12.97 -1.24 -11.25
N CYS A 85 13.86 -0.29 -11.58
CA CYS A 85 13.44 1.09 -11.87
C CYS A 85 12.66 1.23 -13.19
N ASN A 86 12.76 0.25 -14.09
CA ASN A 86 12.00 0.20 -15.34
C ASN A 86 10.68 -0.59 -15.22
N MET A 87 10.39 -1.20 -14.07
CA MET A 87 9.10 -1.86 -13.85
C MET A 87 7.98 -0.83 -13.72
N GLU A 88 6.81 -1.17 -14.23
CA GLU A 88 5.60 -0.37 -14.07
C GLU A 88 4.84 -0.81 -12.82
N PHE A 89 4.76 0.08 -11.86
CA PHE A 89 3.94 -0.11 -10.66
C PHE A 89 2.70 0.77 -10.72
N LYS A 90 1.63 0.32 -10.09
CA LYS A 90 0.37 1.06 -10.04
C LYS A 90 -0.20 1.05 -8.64
N THR A 91 -0.76 2.18 -8.24
CA THR A 91 -1.50 2.30 -6.98
C THR A 91 -2.99 2.43 -7.28
N ILE A 92 -3.79 1.57 -6.66
CA ILE A 92 -5.25 1.63 -6.69
C ILE A 92 -5.69 2.30 -5.38
N LEU A 93 -6.42 3.42 -5.49
CA LEU A 93 -6.99 4.05 -4.30
C LEU A 93 -8.13 3.18 -3.77
N ASN A 94 -8.23 3.07 -2.45
CA ASN A 94 -9.29 2.25 -1.85
C ASN A 94 -10.69 2.77 -2.22
N SER A 95 -10.86 4.07 -2.39
CA SER A 95 -12.10 4.68 -2.88
C SER A 95 -12.49 4.26 -4.29
N ASP A 96 -11.53 3.95 -5.14
CA ASP A 96 -11.78 3.57 -6.54
C ASP A 96 -12.25 2.11 -6.67
N CYS A 97 -12.06 1.32 -5.59
CA CYS A 97 -12.47 -0.08 -5.54
C CYS A 97 -13.99 -0.27 -5.56
N TYR A 98 -14.78 0.78 -5.46
CA TYR A 98 -16.23 0.68 -5.32
C TYR A 98 -16.95 1.36 -6.47
N SER A 99 -18.03 0.72 -6.94
CA SER A 99 -18.89 1.23 -8.00
C SER A 99 -20.35 1.22 -7.55
N TYR A 100 -21.09 2.27 -7.90
CA TYR A 100 -22.53 2.35 -7.63
C TYR A 100 -23.30 1.44 -8.60
N ASP A 101 -24.16 0.58 -8.06
CA ASP A 101 -25.08 -0.27 -8.81
C ASP A 101 -26.48 0.37 -8.80
N GLU A 102 -26.91 0.89 -9.95
CA GLU A 102 -28.23 1.51 -10.13
C GLU A 102 -29.41 0.58 -9.82
N LYS A 103 -29.23 -0.74 -9.91
CA LYS A 103 -30.31 -1.72 -9.68
C LYS A 103 -30.58 -1.95 -8.21
N THR A 104 -29.54 -2.00 -7.41
CA THR A 104 -29.61 -2.21 -5.96
C THR A 104 -29.64 -0.90 -5.17
N GLY A 105 -29.15 0.19 -5.75
CA GLY A 105 -28.96 1.47 -5.09
C GLY A 105 -27.80 1.47 -4.10
N LEU A 106 -26.91 0.48 -4.15
CA LEU A 106 -25.80 0.27 -3.23
C LEU A 106 -24.47 0.33 -3.97
N TYR A 107 -23.37 0.52 -3.21
CA TYR A 107 -22.03 0.37 -3.73
C TYR A 107 -21.58 -1.09 -3.65
N THR A 108 -20.89 -1.56 -4.68
CA THR A 108 -20.33 -2.91 -4.80
C THR A 108 -18.83 -2.87 -4.94
N ASP A 109 -18.15 -3.89 -4.43
CA ASP A 109 -16.69 -4.02 -4.51
C ASP A 109 -16.29 -4.58 -5.87
N LEU A 110 -15.53 -3.82 -6.64
CA LEU A 110 -15.02 -4.22 -7.95
C LEU A 110 -13.96 -5.33 -7.86
N ARG A 111 -13.31 -5.50 -6.70
CA ARG A 111 -12.26 -6.51 -6.49
C ARG A 111 -12.81 -7.94 -6.48
N GLU A 112 -14.12 -8.11 -6.36
CA GLU A 112 -14.77 -9.43 -6.34
C GLU A 112 -14.88 -10.08 -7.73
N THR A 113 -14.51 -9.38 -8.80
CA THR A 113 -14.61 -9.90 -10.17
C THR A 113 -13.35 -9.63 -10.99
N ASP A 114 -13.02 -10.55 -11.89
CA ASP A 114 -11.88 -10.39 -12.81
C ASP A 114 -12.01 -9.14 -13.69
N ALA A 115 -13.23 -8.82 -14.14
CA ALA A 115 -13.49 -7.64 -14.93
C ALA A 115 -13.27 -6.35 -14.12
N GLY A 116 -13.68 -6.35 -12.85
CA GLY A 116 -13.46 -5.26 -11.92
C GLY A 116 -11.97 -5.07 -11.60
N LEU A 117 -11.25 -6.15 -11.30
CA LEU A 117 -9.80 -6.12 -11.09
C LEU A 117 -9.07 -5.54 -12.30
N LYS A 118 -9.45 -5.98 -13.50
CA LYS A 118 -8.87 -5.44 -14.73
C LYS A 118 -9.17 -3.95 -14.89
N TYR A 119 -10.41 -3.53 -14.65
CA TYR A 119 -10.80 -2.11 -14.71
C TYR A 119 -9.97 -1.27 -13.72
N LEU A 120 -9.83 -1.72 -12.47
CA LEU A 120 -9.04 -1.06 -11.44
C LEU A 120 -7.58 -0.92 -11.88
N TYR A 121 -6.99 -1.98 -12.38
CA TYR A 121 -5.61 -1.96 -12.85
C TYR A 121 -5.41 -1.00 -14.03
N ASP A 122 -6.32 -1.03 -15.01
CA ASP A 122 -6.23 -0.19 -16.22
C ASP A 122 -6.33 1.32 -15.86
N ASN A 123 -7.09 1.67 -14.81
CA ASN A 123 -7.31 3.06 -14.38
C ASN A 123 -6.47 3.50 -13.17
N ALA A 124 -5.65 2.61 -12.61
CA ALA A 124 -4.84 2.90 -11.45
C ALA A 124 -3.75 3.95 -11.72
N LEU A 125 -3.37 4.68 -10.68
CA LEU A 125 -2.29 5.66 -10.73
C LEU A 125 -0.95 4.96 -11.00
N PRO A 126 -0.26 5.25 -12.11
CA PRO A 126 1.07 4.72 -12.35
C PRO A 126 2.07 5.34 -11.35
N LEU A 127 2.89 4.49 -10.76
CA LEU A 127 4.01 4.90 -9.91
C LEU A 127 5.33 4.53 -10.58
N LYS A 128 6.29 5.44 -10.51
CA LYS A 128 7.64 5.23 -11.00
C LYS A 128 8.62 5.09 -9.85
N VAL A 129 9.46 4.06 -9.88
CA VAL A 129 10.61 3.97 -8.99
C VAL A 129 11.68 4.94 -9.51
N SER A 130 11.85 6.09 -8.86
CA SER A 130 12.81 7.12 -9.25
C SER A 130 14.22 6.80 -8.80
N GLY A 131 14.35 6.00 -7.76
CA GLY A 131 15.65 5.60 -7.24
C GLY A 131 15.58 4.51 -6.19
N ILE A 132 16.74 4.02 -5.85
CA ILE A 132 16.97 3.01 -4.83
C ILE A 132 17.94 3.60 -3.82
N ILE A 133 17.58 3.55 -2.54
CA ILE A 133 18.35 4.11 -1.45
C ILE A 133 18.67 3.02 -0.42
N ARG A 134 19.72 3.24 0.33
CA ARG A 134 20.17 2.36 1.41
C ARG A 134 20.58 3.18 2.63
N PRO A 135 20.41 2.68 3.86
CA PRO A 135 20.95 3.34 5.04
C PRO A 135 22.45 3.63 4.86
N ASN A 136 22.86 4.84 5.24
CA ASN A 136 24.26 5.23 5.24
C ASN A 136 24.99 4.50 6.36
N GLU A 137 26.24 4.07 6.13
CA GLU A 137 27.06 3.35 7.12
C GLU A 137 27.29 4.14 8.42
N ASP A 138 27.29 5.47 8.31
CA ASP A 138 27.49 6.38 9.46
C ASP A 138 26.16 6.76 10.17
N ALA A 139 25.00 6.30 9.68
CA ALA A 139 23.71 6.63 10.26
C ALA A 139 23.46 5.78 11.52
N GLU A 140 23.52 6.41 12.71
CA GLU A 140 23.21 5.71 13.96
C GLU A 140 21.74 5.23 14.05
N THR A 141 20.82 5.90 13.34
CA THR A 141 19.40 5.56 13.26
C THR A 141 18.83 5.91 11.89
N THR A 142 17.81 5.16 11.49
CA THR A 142 17.07 5.40 10.23
C THR A 142 15.65 5.81 10.50
N MET A 143 15.12 6.77 9.74
CA MET A 143 13.76 7.31 9.93
C MET A 143 12.70 6.60 9.07
N LEU A 144 13.12 5.85 8.03
CA LEU A 144 12.19 5.11 7.20
C LEU A 144 12.06 3.68 7.75
N SER A 145 10.84 3.29 8.07
CA SER A 145 10.52 1.97 8.64
C SER A 145 10.02 0.95 7.62
N GLY A 146 9.89 1.34 6.35
CA GLY A 146 9.41 0.48 5.28
C GLY A 146 10.32 0.55 4.06
N SER A 147 10.18 -0.43 3.17
CA SER A 147 11.02 -0.56 1.98
C SER A 147 10.53 0.24 0.77
N ILE A 148 9.38 0.93 0.86
CA ILE A 148 8.88 1.85 -0.17
C ILE A 148 8.72 3.24 0.42
N GLY A 149 9.55 4.18 -0.04
CA GLY A 149 9.51 5.57 0.36
C GLY A 149 8.76 6.43 -0.66
N TYR A 150 7.77 7.21 -0.22
CA TYR A 150 6.99 8.12 -1.07
C TYR A 150 6.91 9.52 -0.46
N THR A 151 6.63 10.51 -1.30
CA THR A 151 6.55 11.92 -0.89
C THR A 151 5.25 12.23 -0.15
N SER A 152 5.24 13.32 0.62
CA SER A 152 4.01 13.85 1.22
C SER A 152 2.98 14.28 0.17
N ASP A 153 3.43 14.58 -1.05
CA ASP A 153 2.54 15.01 -2.13
C ASP A 153 1.73 13.82 -2.68
N LEU A 154 2.27 12.59 -2.68
CA LEU A 154 1.47 11.40 -2.93
C LEU A 154 0.37 11.24 -1.86
N THR A 155 0.71 11.46 -0.59
CA THR A 155 -0.28 11.41 0.50
C THR A 155 -1.40 12.43 0.28
N LYS A 156 -1.07 13.67 -0.07
CA LYS A 156 -2.06 14.71 -0.39
C LYS A 156 -2.94 14.29 -1.58
N TYR A 157 -2.31 13.80 -2.65
CA TYR A 157 -3.03 13.29 -3.82
C TYR A 157 -4.04 12.21 -3.45
N VAL A 158 -3.63 11.21 -2.64
CA VAL A 158 -4.51 10.14 -2.17
C VAL A 158 -5.67 10.69 -1.35
N ILE A 159 -5.41 11.61 -0.40
CA ILE A 159 -6.45 12.22 0.44
C ILE A 159 -7.44 13.01 -0.41
N GLU A 160 -6.97 13.87 -1.30
CA GLU A 160 -7.81 14.72 -2.15
C GLU A 160 -8.69 13.89 -3.09
N ASN A 161 -8.12 12.89 -3.77
CA ASN A 161 -8.88 12.04 -4.68
C ASN A 161 -9.87 11.14 -3.94
N SER A 162 -9.48 10.57 -2.81
CA SER A 162 -10.40 9.78 -1.97
C SER A 162 -11.56 10.63 -1.46
N HIS A 163 -11.28 11.84 -0.96
CA HIS A 163 -12.33 12.76 -0.47
C HIS A 163 -13.29 13.20 -1.59
N ASN A 164 -12.79 13.32 -2.82
CA ASN A 164 -13.58 13.71 -3.99
C ASN A 164 -14.27 12.53 -4.68
N SER A 165 -14.06 11.30 -4.24
CA SER A 165 -14.69 10.11 -4.83
C SER A 165 -16.20 10.07 -4.55
N ASP A 166 -16.95 9.45 -5.45
CA ASP A 166 -18.40 9.35 -5.33
C ASP A 166 -18.82 8.49 -4.15
N VAL A 167 -18.07 7.43 -3.83
CA VAL A 167 -18.35 6.55 -2.69
C VAL A 167 -18.22 7.30 -1.35
N ILE A 168 -17.20 8.13 -1.20
CA ILE A 168 -17.03 8.93 0.04
C ILE A 168 -18.09 10.02 0.13
N LYS A 169 -18.39 10.71 -0.96
CA LYS A 169 -19.46 11.71 -1.01
C LYS A 169 -20.82 11.11 -0.65
N ALA A 170 -21.16 9.97 -1.25
CA ALA A 170 -22.42 9.27 -0.93
C ALA A 170 -22.53 8.92 0.55
N GLN A 171 -21.44 8.45 1.18
CA GLN A 171 -21.47 8.15 2.61
C GLN A 171 -21.56 9.41 3.48
N LEU A 172 -20.96 10.51 3.07
CA LEU A 172 -21.06 11.79 3.78
C LEU A 172 -22.45 12.43 3.63
N ASP A 173 -23.11 12.22 2.49
CA ASP A 173 -24.47 12.71 2.23
C ASP A 173 -25.53 11.93 3.02
N ASP A 174 -25.29 10.65 3.30
CA ASP A 174 -26.12 9.83 4.19
C ASP A 174 -25.30 9.21 5.33
N PRO A 175 -24.97 9.98 6.36
CA PRO A 175 -24.11 9.50 7.45
C PRO A 175 -24.82 8.52 8.41
N SER A 176 -26.11 8.29 8.25
CA SER A 176 -26.91 7.42 9.11
C SER A 176 -26.97 5.98 8.63
N ASN A 177 -26.78 5.76 7.35
CA ASN A 177 -26.86 4.44 6.72
C ASN A 177 -25.51 4.06 6.09
N ASP A 178 -25.23 2.77 6.08
CA ASP A 178 -24.11 2.20 5.39
C ASP A 178 -24.44 2.03 3.89
N ILE A 179 -23.70 2.70 3.02
CA ILE A 179 -23.92 2.71 1.57
C ILE A 179 -23.67 1.35 0.89
N PHE A 180 -23.03 0.42 1.57
CA PHE A 180 -22.74 -0.93 1.06
C PHE A 180 -23.87 -1.91 1.39
N THR A 181 -24.51 -1.76 2.54
CA THR A 181 -25.57 -2.65 3.01
C THR A 181 -26.96 -2.02 2.99
N GLY A 182 -27.04 -0.68 2.93
CA GLY A 182 -28.27 0.08 3.05
C GLY A 182 -28.89 0.06 4.46
N LEU A 183 -28.16 -0.46 5.46
CA LEU A 183 -28.64 -0.58 6.84
C LEU A 183 -28.17 0.59 7.71
N PRO A 184 -28.98 0.99 8.71
CA PRO A 184 -28.55 1.97 9.69
C PRO A 184 -27.35 1.49 10.52
N PHE A 185 -26.35 2.35 10.74
CA PHE A 185 -25.14 2.00 11.50
C PHE A 185 -25.41 1.53 12.93
N HIS A 186 -26.46 2.00 13.60
CA HIS A 186 -26.81 1.56 14.95
C HIS A 186 -27.25 0.10 15.00
N GLU A 187 -27.84 -0.44 13.93
CA GLU A 187 -28.21 -1.86 13.84
C GLU A 187 -26.98 -2.73 13.66
N LEU A 188 -26.00 -2.28 12.86
CA LEU A 188 -24.72 -2.95 12.70
C LEU A 188 -23.94 -3.00 14.02
N SER A 189 -23.94 -1.92 14.79
CA SER A 189 -23.27 -1.86 16.10
C SER A 189 -23.86 -2.82 17.13
N LEU A 190 -25.16 -3.05 17.11
CA LEU A 190 -25.84 -4.01 18.00
C LEU A 190 -25.46 -5.46 17.65
N ILE A 191 -25.28 -5.78 16.39
CA ILE A 191 -24.81 -7.11 15.96
C ILE A 191 -23.41 -7.38 16.49
N HIS A 192 -22.50 -6.41 16.39
CA HIS A 192 -21.14 -6.54 16.91
C HIS A 192 -21.04 -6.58 18.43
N ILE A 193 -21.95 -5.95 19.16
CA ILE A 193 -21.97 -5.96 20.63
C ILE A 193 -22.55 -7.27 21.18
N SER A 194 -23.42 -7.95 20.44
CA SER A 194 -24.05 -9.19 20.90
C SER A 194 -23.18 -10.44 20.73
N GLU A 195 -22.23 -10.45 19.82
CA GLU A 195 -21.35 -11.60 19.58
C GLU A 195 -20.35 -11.91 20.71
N PRO A 196 -19.66 -10.94 21.35
CA PRO A 196 -18.70 -11.24 22.39
C PRO A 196 -19.26 -11.93 23.63
N THR A 197 -20.57 -11.79 23.87
CA THR A 197 -21.22 -12.39 25.05
C THR A 197 -21.57 -13.87 24.87
N ARG A 198 -21.44 -14.43 23.67
CA ARG A 198 -21.68 -15.86 23.40
C ARG A 198 -20.45 -16.75 23.50
N LEU A 199 -19.26 -16.20 23.59
CA LEU A 199 -18.05 -16.93 23.95
C LEU A 199 -17.98 -17.09 25.47
N ARG A 200 -18.93 -17.84 26.00
CA ARG A 200 -18.88 -18.31 27.37
C ARG A 200 -18.41 -19.74 27.42
N CYS A 201 -17.25 -19.88 28.01
CA CYS A 201 -16.84 -20.95 28.90
C CYS A 201 -17.46 -22.32 28.65
N ILE A 202 -16.65 -23.20 28.17
CA ILE A 202 -16.59 -24.55 28.70
C ILE A 202 -15.18 -24.75 29.23
#